data_3db54a1c4ce200addffb376a593463c4
#
_entry.id   3db54a1c4ce200addffb376a593463c4
#
_cell.length_a   1.000
_cell.length_b   1.000
_cell.length_c   1.000
_cell.angle_alpha   90.00
_cell.angle_beta   90.00
_cell.angle_gamma   90.00
#
_symmetry.space_group_name_H-M   'P 1'
#
loop_
_entity.id
_entity.type
_entity.pdbx_description
1 polymer ?
#
loop_
_entity_poly.entity_id
_entity_poly.type
_entity_poly.pdbx_seq_one_letter_code
_entity_poly.pdbx_strand_id
1 'polypeptide(L)'
;MEMREAVTALVVLTVIVSSAAICTVFLINGLDDGTASYSITYVMNDGTNSADNPSTYKEGTETVLMEPTREGYIFIGWYTDAELTDEIVSISKDMKGDLTLYAGWEESRVGKVMTFAISGSVTNKTGPLTQVVNTISGTISFTYLHYKYSRGYLMERNESVTVTSSTSSDTQEETESYWSGENSTVWTRGEDKTIDTAFGTKECQTWISKENGSTETQYEGEDGITYLIEYESVQKGWMNTSTTSITYTLTEIGTADLADDFEVIVYCDKDITVSGAGRHTAYENVTLTASGDTFSGWYDVSGQLLSSSNTYVIDKFVSDVTVCAHNNSEADVICDTAAVTISPIIQVTGVTWMFTDGTEQVVNGDTLTHTFSSPGSYTILYTGTLPNGSAYHGLMDVLIDSLVTRTYNWTYDHNDYQIVLNIRYSDYLAYREDAAAVRHQVNNTTDSIYFTTDDPYIEFVAAKLNEFAEGHDSVWRANLILSFVQSTDYVTDQVSRGQDEFWKYPVETLYDMNGDCEDTSFLFATIAKKMGYDCCTMIFSGHMAAGIVLDDGSGYYYTYNEKHYYYCETTSDVWAIGHEPENGYKQNNVIRFIPVP
;
A
#
# COMPACT_ATOMS: atom_id res chain seq x y z
N MET A 1 -23.09 -13.86 -12.68
CA MET A 1 -22.07 -13.11 -11.94
C MET A 1 -21.13 -14.03 -11.15
N GLU A 2 -21.61 -15.07 -10.48
CA GLU A 2 -20.77 -16.03 -9.73
C GLU A 2 -19.93 -17.01 -10.59
N MET A 3 -20.23 -17.19 -11.87
CA MET A 3 -19.48 -18.08 -12.76
C MET A 3 -18.24 -17.41 -13.43
N ARG A 4 -18.21 -16.08 -13.51
CA ARG A 4 -17.04 -15.36 -14.08
C ARG A 4 -15.87 -15.28 -13.09
N GLU A 5 -16.11 -15.10 -11.81
CA GLU A 5 -15.07 -15.04 -10.78
C GLU A 5 -14.36 -16.40 -10.57
N ALA A 6 -15.09 -17.51 -10.70
CA ALA A 6 -14.49 -18.84 -10.58
C ALA A 6 -13.60 -19.23 -11.76
N VAL A 7 -13.87 -18.71 -12.96
CA VAL A 7 -13.07 -18.99 -14.18
C VAL A 7 -11.79 -18.16 -14.16
N THR A 8 -11.83 -16.90 -13.71
CA THR A 8 -10.65 -16.02 -13.63
C THR A 8 -9.64 -16.54 -12.60
N ALA A 9 -10.09 -17.04 -11.45
CA ALA A 9 -9.20 -17.61 -10.43
C ALA A 9 -8.53 -18.93 -10.86
N LEU A 10 -9.19 -19.72 -11.73
CA LEU A 10 -8.65 -21.00 -12.20
C LEU A 10 -7.64 -20.81 -13.34
N VAL A 11 -7.82 -19.82 -14.21
CA VAL A 11 -6.90 -19.52 -15.32
C VAL A 11 -5.58 -18.94 -14.79
N VAL A 12 -5.59 -18.12 -13.77
CA VAL A 12 -4.37 -17.57 -13.14
C VAL A 12 -3.53 -18.65 -12.47
N LEU A 13 -4.16 -19.69 -11.89
CA LEU A 13 -3.41 -20.79 -11.24
C LEU A 13 -2.81 -21.77 -12.24
N THR A 14 -3.32 -21.86 -13.47
CA THR A 14 -2.83 -22.83 -14.50
C THR A 14 -1.67 -22.23 -15.32
N VAL A 15 -1.58 -20.93 -15.48
CA VAL A 15 -0.50 -20.26 -16.25
C VAL A 15 0.83 -20.23 -15.47
N ILE A 16 0.79 -20.23 -14.12
CA ILE A 16 2.02 -20.22 -13.29
C ILE A 16 2.76 -21.57 -13.28
N VAL A 17 2.12 -22.69 -13.67
CA VAL A 17 2.73 -24.03 -13.65
C VAL A 17 3.31 -24.46 -15.02
N SER A 18 3.05 -23.72 -16.10
CA SER A 18 3.40 -24.19 -17.45
C SER A 18 4.74 -23.71 -18.01
N SER A 19 5.46 -22.79 -17.36
CA SER A 19 6.76 -22.30 -17.86
C SER A 19 7.98 -23.16 -17.47
N ALA A 20 7.82 -24.16 -16.61
CA ALA A 20 8.91 -25.05 -16.18
C ALA A 20 8.88 -26.47 -16.81
N ALA A 21 7.98 -26.76 -17.71
CA ALA A 21 7.78 -28.12 -18.24
C ALA A 21 7.88 -28.26 -19.76
N ILE A 22 8.57 -27.36 -20.45
CA ILE A 22 8.88 -27.55 -21.89
C ILE A 22 10.33 -27.96 -22.06
N CYS A 23 10.67 -29.14 -21.57
CA CYS A 23 11.80 -29.89 -22.07
C CYS A 23 11.75 -31.33 -21.55
N THR A 24 10.86 -32.17 -22.02
CA THR A 24 11.00 -33.62 -22.17
C THR A 24 9.66 -34.29 -22.52
N VAL A 25 9.15 -34.12 -23.73
CA VAL A 25 8.25 -35.13 -24.34
C VAL A 25 8.50 -35.16 -25.85
N PHE A 26 9.57 -35.78 -26.23
CA PHE A 26 9.64 -36.44 -27.54
C PHE A 26 9.94 -37.91 -27.30
N LEU A 27 9.11 -38.77 -27.90
CA LEU A 27 9.17 -40.22 -28.02
C LEU A 27 8.31 -41.02 -27.01
N ILE A 28 6.99 -41.01 -27.23
CA ILE A 28 6.23 -42.25 -27.19
C ILE A 28 5.32 -42.27 -28.42
N ASN A 29 5.71 -42.97 -29.43
CA ASN A 29 4.87 -43.34 -30.56
C ASN A 29 3.80 -44.33 -30.11
N GLY A 30 2.52 -44.03 -30.38
CA GLY A 30 1.53 -45.01 -30.76
C GLY A 30 0.89 -45.80 -29.63
N LEU A 31 -0.05 -45.18 -28.92
CA LEU A 31 -1.31 -45.82 -28.57
C LEU A 31 -2.40 -44.80 -28.95
N ASP A 32 -3.14 -45.11 -30.00
CA ASP A 32 -4.41 -44.46 -30.32
C ASP A 32 -5.34 -44.74 -29.13
N ASP A 33 -5.57 -43.75 -28.29
CA ASP A 33 -6.41 -43.86 -27.09
C ASP A 33 -7.90 -43.93 -27.44
N GLY A 34 -8.24 -43.93 -28.71
CA GLY A 34 -9.62 -44.03 -29.22
C GLY A 34 -10.43 -42.74 -29.02
N THR A 35 -9.77 -41.63 -28.59
CA THR A 35 -10.45 -40.32 -28.50
C THR A 35 -10.58 -39.69 -29.89
N ALA A 36 -11.78 -39.21 -30.22
CA ALA A 36 -12.05 -38.56 -31.50
C ALA A 36 -11.24 -37.25 -31.61
N SER A 37 -10.64 -37.02 -32.77
CA SER A 37 -9.95 -35.79 -33.13
C SER A 37 -10.75 -35.05 -34.20
N TYR A 38 -10.94 -33.74 -34.01
CA TYR A 38 -11.73 -32.89 -34.88
C TYR A 38 -10.86 -31.77 -35.46
N SER A 39 -11.21 -31.27 -36.66
CA SER A 39 -10.48 -30.18 -37.30
C SER A 39 -10.93 -28.79 -36.80
N ILE A 40 -10.00 -27.80 -36.85
CA ILE A 40 -10.30 -26.41 -36.59
C ILE A 40 -9.99 -25.61 -37.84
N THR A 41 -10.97 -24.89 -38.35
CA THR A 41 -10.82 -23.91 -39.42
C THR A 41 -10.86 -22.51 -38.86
N TYR A 42 -9.84 -21.70 -39.13
CA TYR A 42 -9.77 -20.31 -38.69
C TYR A 42 -10.12 -19.34 -39.79
N VAL A 43 -11.11 -18.48 -39.57
CA VAL A 43 -11.50 -17.36 -40.45
C VAL A 43 -10.94 -16.09 -39.84
N MET A 44 -9.89 -15.56 -40.42
CA MET A 44 -9.05 -14.53 -39.82
C MET A 44 -9.55 -13.11 -40.03
N ASN A 45 -10.50 -12.88 -40.95
CA ASN A 45 -11.04 -11.54 -41.24
C ASN A 45 -9.91 -10.49 -41.43
N ASP A 46 -9.00 -10.77 -42.37
CA ASP A 46 -7.78 -10.00 -42.70
C ASP A 46 -6.67 -10.01 -41.63
N GLY A 47 -6.79 -10.81 -40.57
CA GLY A 47 -5.73 -11.00 -39.60
C GLY A 47 -4.78 -12.16 -39.94
N THR A 48 -3.76 -12.32 -39.10
CA THR A 48 -2.76 -13.40 -39.17
C THR A 48 -2.90 -14.30 -37.94
N ASN A 49 -3.11 -15.59 -38.16
CA ASN A 49 -3.25 -16.56 -37.06
C ASN A 49 -1.92 -16.75 -36.31
N SER A 50 -2.01 -17.04 -35.01
CA SER A 50 -0.86 -17.47 -34.25
C SER A 50 -0.37 -18.82 -34.74
N ALA A 51 0.95 -18.98 -34.86
CA ALA A 51 1.56 -20.28 -35.23
C ALA A 51 1.32 -21.37 -34.18
N ASP A 52 1.02 -20.99 -32.94
CA ASP A 52 0.75 -21.88 -31.81
C ASP A 52 -0.71 -22.36 -31.74
N ASN A 53 -1.59 -21.81 -32.59
CA ASN A 53 -2.97 -22.29 -32.66
C ASN A 53 -3.05 -23.63 -33.37
N PRO A 54 -3.65 -24.65 -32.73
CA PRO A 54 -3.70 -26.01 -33.29
C PRO A 54 -4.68 -26.08 -34.45
N SER A 55 -4.37 -26.91 -35.46
CA SER A 55 -5.29 -27.22 -36.58
C SER A 55 -6.32 -28.31 -36.23
N THR A 56 -6.15 -28.97 -35.08
CA THR A 56 -7.05 -30.04 -34.60
C THR A 56 -7.12 -30.03 -33.08
N TYR A 57 -8.21 -30.53 -32.50
CA TYR A 57 -8.36 -30.76 -31.08
C TYR A 57 -8.91 -32.15 -30.79
N LYS A 58 -8.72 -32.64 -29.54
CA LYS A 58 -9.19 -33.95 -29.10
C LYS A 58 -10.36 -33.82 -28.14
N GLU A 59 -11.36 -34.69 -28.31
CA GLU A 59 -12.46 -34.83 -27.33
C GLU A 59 -11.88 -35.18 -25.95
N GLY A 60 -12.44 -34.58 -24.89
CA GLY A 60 -11.99 -34.80 -23.51
C GLY A 60 -10.80 -33.96 -23.08
N THR A 61 -10.21 -33.15 -23.96
CA THR A 61 -9.06 -32.27 -23.65
C THR A 61 -9.43 -30.82 -23.93
N GLU A 62 -9.23 -29.93 -22.94
CA GLU A 62 -9.36 -28.51 -23.16
C GLU A 62 -8.24 -27.99 -24.05
N THR A 63 -8.58 -27.19 -25.06
CA THR A 63 -7.61 -26.59 -25.98
C THR A 63 -7.66 -25.07 -25.88
N VAL A 64 -6.54 -24.47 -25.45
CA VAL A 64 -6.37 -23.02 -25.36
C VAL A 64 -6.14 -22.46 -26.75
N LEU A 65 -6.77 -21.32 -27.06
CA LEU A 65 -6.62 -20.58 -28.30
C LEU A 65 -5.74 -19.36 -28.07
N MET A 66 -4.73 -19.18 -28.92
CA MET A 66 -3.84 -18.03 -28.88
C MET A 66 -4.43 -16.86 -29.66
N GLU A 67 -4.10 -15.65 -29.23
CA GLU A 67 -4.51 -14.41 -29.88
C GLU A 67 -3.84 -14.29 -31.26
N PRO A 68 -4.59 -14.00 -32.34
CA PRO A 68 -4.04 -13.67 -33.65
C PRO A 68 -3.66 -12.19 -33.70
N THR A 69 -3.05 -11.74 -34.79
CA THR A 69 -2.65 -10.35 -34.99
C THR A 69 -3.27 -9.74 -36.24
N ARG A 70 -3.56 -8.41 -36.19
CA ARG A 70 -3.97 -7.62 -37.34
C ARG A 70 -3.47 -6.19 -37.16
N GLU A 71 -2.73 -5.68 -38.16
CA GLU A 71 -2.17 -4.33 -38.09
C GLU A 71 -3.28 -3.26 -37.96
N GLY A 72 -3.13 -2.37 -36.98
CA GLY A 72 -4.11 -1.30 -36.68
C GLY A 72 -5.38 -1.76 -35.96
N TYR A 73 -5.49 -3.01 -35.58
CA TYR A 73 -6.66 -3.57 -34.87
C TYR A 73 -6.26 -4.31 -33.61
N ILE A 74 -7.19 -4.38 -32.66
CA ILE A 74 -7.11 -5.24 -31.48
C ILE A 74 -7.99 -6.47 -31.67
N PHE A 75 -7.55 -7.60 -31.09
CA PHE A 75 -8.32 -8.84 -31.07
C PHE A 75 -9.38 -8.77 -29.96
N ILE A 76 -10.67 -8.97 -30.30
CA ILE A 76 -11.77 -8.91 -29.36
C ILE A 76 -12.40 -10.27 -29.05
N GLY A 77 -11.89 -11.36 -29.60
CA GLY A 77 -12.33 -12.71 -29.27
C GLY A 77 -12.39 -13.67 -30.45
N TRP A 78 -12.46 -14.96 -30.12
CA TRP A 78 -12.81 -16.03 -31.04
C TRP A 78 -14.32 -16.28 -30.98
N TYR A 79 -14.96 -16.47 -32.11
CA TYR A 79 -16.41 -16.69 -32.22
C TYR A 79 -16.71 -17.96 -33.04
N THR A 80 -17.82 -18.63 -32.70
CA THR A 80 -18.29 -19.82 -33.44
C THR A 80 -19.19 -19.48 -34.61
N ASP A 81 -19.60 -18.23 -34.76
CA ASP A 81 -20.47 -17.70 -35.83
C ASP A 81 -19.83 -16.51 -36.54
N ALA A 82 -20.23 -16.28 -37.81
CA ALA A 82 -19.73 -15.19 -38.63
C ALA A 82 -20.27 -13.79 -38.24
N GLU A 83 -21.36 -13.75 -37.48
CA GLU A 83 -21.98 -12.55 -36.94
C GLU A 83 -21.27 -12.07 -35.66
N LEU A 84 -20.29 -12.81 -35.13
CA LEU A 84 -19.51 -12.53 -33.94
C LEU A 84 -20.40 -12.36 -32.68
N THR A 85 -21.35 -13.28 -32.49
CA THR A 85 -22.30 -13.23 -31.38
C THR A 85 -22.07 -14.32 -30.33
N ASP A 86 -21.43 -15.45 -30.70
CA ASP A 86 -21.18 -16.59 -29.83
C ASP A 86 -19.67 -16.76 -29.58
N GLU A 87 -19.19 -16.05 -28.55
CA GLU A 87 -17.77 -15.99 -28.18
C GLU A 87 -17.31 -17.24 -27.45
N ILE A 88 -16.08 -17.72 -27.77
CA ILE A 88 -15.41 -18.76 -27.01
C ILE A 88 -14.00 -18.32 -26.57
N VAL A 89 -13.63 -18.66 -25.33
CA VAL A 89 -12.29 -18.38 -24.76
C VAL A 89 -11.33 -19.56 -24.97
N SER A 90 -11.86 -20.78 -24.92
CA SER A 90 -11.13 -22.04 -25.16
C SER A 90 -12.08 -23.08 -25.74
N ILE A 91 -11.54 -24.11 -26.41
CA ILE A 91 -12.33 -25.25 -26.83
C ILE A 91 -12.46 -26.17 -25.61
N SER A 92 -13.70 -26.27 -25.08
CA SER A 92 -13.94 -27.06 -23.88
C SER A 92 -13.79 -28.56 -24.15
N LYS A 93 -13.45 -29.33 -23.11
CA LYS A 93 -13.31 -30.81 -23.18
C LYS A 93 -14.58 -31.54 -23.64
N ASP A 94 -15.74 -30.92 -23.53
CA ASP A 94 -17.03 -31.52 -23.90
C ASP A 94 -17.43 -31.21 -25.36
N MET A 95 -16.63 -30.36 -26.06
CA MET A 95 -16.90 -29.95 -27.43
C MET A 95 -16.57 -31.05 -28.42
N LYS A 96 -17.41 -31.23 -29.43
CA LYS A 96 -17.30 -32.30 -30.43
C LYS A 96 -17.62 -31.78 -31.83
N GLY A 97 -16.96 -32.39 -32.84
CA GLY A 97 -17.16 -32.05 -34.25
C GLY A 97 -16.15 -31.03 -34.75
N ASP A 98 -16.10 -30.91 -36.09
CA ASP A 98 -15.23 -29.91 -36.71
C ASP A 98 -15.71 -28.50 -36.37
N LEU A 99 -14.78 -27.59 -36.05
CA LEU A 99 -15.05 -26.21 -35.66
C LEU A 99 -14.60 -25.24 -36.73
N THR A 100 -15.40 -24.17 -36.90
CA THR A 100 -14.97 -22.98 -37.62
C THR A 100 -14.96 -21.81 -36.61
N LEU A 101 -13.80 -21.17 -36.46
CA LEU A 101 -13.59 -20.06 -35.53
C LEU A 101 -13.32 -18.79 -36.32
N TYR A 102 -14.04 -17.73 -35.97
CA TYR A 102 -13.95 -16.40 -36.55
C TYR A 102 -13.22 -15.46 -35.61
N ALA A 103 -12.17 -14.79 -36.10
CA ALA A 103 -11.48 -13.75 -35.34
C ALA A 103 -12.28 -12.44 -35.38
N GLY A 104 -12.59 -11.91 -34.20
CA GLY A 104 -13.20 -10.60 -34.05
C GLY A 104 -12.14 -9.49 -33.91
N TRP A 105 -12.41 -8.33 -34.55
CA TRP A 105 -11.47 -7.19 -34.57
C TRP A 105 -12.18 -5.87 -34.31
N GLU A 106 -11.51 -4.99 -33.55
CA GLU A 106 -11.89 -3.58 -33.37
C GLU A 106 -10.69 -2.69 -33.72
N GLU A 107 -10.91 -1.48 -34.23
CA GLU A 107 -9.82 -0.53 -34.52
C GLU A 107 -9.03 -0.20 -33.24
N SER A 108 -7.71 -0.31 -33.31
CA SER A 108 -6.84 -0.05 -32.17
C SER A 108 -6.84 1.42 -31.76
N ARG A 109 -6.91 1.67 -30.46
CA ARG A 109 -6.71 3.00 -29.87
C ARG A 109 -5.30 3.20 -29.33
N VAL A 110 -4.43 2.19 -29.40
CA VAL A 110 -3.05 2.30 -28.92
C VAL A 110 -2.34 3.47 -29.59
N GLY A 111 -1.70 4.32 -28.78
CA GLY A 111 -1.10 5.58 -29.21
C GLY A 111 -2.05 6.76 -29.29
N LYS A 112 -3.38 6.60 -29.13
CA LYS A 112 -4.30 7.74 -29.04
C LYS A 112 -4.25 8.39 -27.66
N VAL A 113 -4.39 9.73 -27.63
CA VAL A 113 -4.54 10.54 -26.42
C VAL A 113 -5.86 11.27 -26.49
N MET A 114 -6.71 11.11 -25.47
CA MET A 114 -7.97 11.82 -25.34
C MET A 114 -7.88 12.82 -24.20
N THR A 115 -8.05 14.13 -24.48
CA THR A 115 -7.97 15.19 -23.46
C THR A 115 -9.35 15.80 -23.23
N PHE A 116 -9.73 15.85 -21.96
CA PHE A 116 -10.99 16.44 -21.51
C PHE A 116 -10.72 17.70 -20.70
N ALA A 117 -11.52 18.73 -20.90
CA ALA A 117 -11.62 19.86 -20.00
C ALA A 117 -12.53 19.50 -18.82
N ILE A 118 -12.11 19.84 -17.61
CA ILE A 118 -12.86 19.64 -16.37
C ILE A 118 -13.50 20.96 -15.96
N SER A 119 -14.79 20.94 -15.68
CA SER A 119 -15.51 22.07 -15.09
C SER A 119 -16.55 21.59 -14.09
N GLY A 120 -16.70 22.30 -12.97
CA GLY A 120 -17.67 21.88 -11.98
C GLY A 120 -17.70 22.74 -10.72
N SER A 121 -18.41 22.23 -9.72
CA SER A 121 -18.50 22.87 -8.41
C SER A 121 -18.76 21.89 -7.29
N VAL A 122 -18.28 22.25 -6.09
CA VAL A 122 -18.65 21.61 -4.82
C VAL A 122 -19.45 22.64 -4.00
N THR A 123 -20.69 22.31 -3.69
CA THR A 123 -21.58 23.14 -2.88
C THR A 123 -21.75 22.51 -1.51
N ASN A 124 -21.26 23.18 -0.47
CA ASN A 124 -21.40 22.78 0.92
C ASN A 124 -22.47 23.61 1.61
N LYS A 125 -23.52 23.00 2.14
CA LYS A 125 -24.60 23.63 2.91
C LYS A 125 -24.51 23.18 4.37
N THR A 126 -24.39 24.17 5.28
CA THR A 126 -24.41 23.94 6.74
C THR A 126 -25.59 24.71 7.33
N GLY A 127 -26.61 23.98 7.76
CA GLY A 127 -27.88 24.58 8.22
C GLY A 127 -28.65 25.31 7.13
N PRO A 128 -29.68 26.10 7.48
CA PRO A 128 -30.61 26.70 6.50
C PRO A 128 -30.05 27.92 5.75
N LEU A 129 -28.96 28.54 6.21
CA LEU A 129 -28.54 29.86 5.72
C LEU A 129 -27.09 29.94 5.21
N THR A 130 -26.23 28.94 5.47
CA THR A 130 -24.83 29.00 5.05
C THR A 130 -24.59 28.07 3.87
N GLN A 131 -24.16 28.65 2.74
CA GLN A 131 -23.75 27.91 1.54
C GLN A 131 -22.38 28.42 1.09
N VAL A 132 -21.43 27.51 0.89
CA VAL A 132 -20.12 27.77 0.30
C VAL A 132 -20.07 27.01 -1.03
N VAL A 133 -19.64 27.70 -2.07
CA VAL A 133 -19.46 27.12 -3.40
C VAL A 133 -17.98 27.24 -3.78
N ASN A 134 -17.33 26.12 -4.04
CA ASN A 134 -16.01 26.04 -4.63
C ASN A 134 -16.16 25.67 -6.10
N THR A 135 -15.42 26.33 -6.99
CA THR A 135 -15.38 25.95 -8.41
C THR A 135 -14.24 24.98 -8.67
N ILE A 136 -14.48 24.05 -9.60
CA ILE A 136 -13.52 23.07 -10.07
C ILE A 136 -13.24 23.36 -11.54
N SER A 137 -11.97 23.37 -11.92
CA SER A 137 -11.55 23.48 -13.32
C SER A 137 -10.23 22.73 -13.52
N GLY A 138 -9.96 22.29 -14.74
CA GLY A 138 -8.73 21.57 -15.02
C GLY A 138 -8.76 20.82 -16.33
N THR A 139 -7.85 19.88 -16.45
CA THR A 139 -7.77 18.97 -17.60
C THR A 139 -7.47 17.56 -17.12
N ILE A 140 -7.97 16.57 -17.86
CA ILE A 140 -7.61 15.16 -17.71
C ILE A 140 -7.32 14.59 -19.10
N SER A 141 -6.24 13.82 -19.23
CA SER A 141 -5.93 13.11 -20.46
C SER A 141 -5.77 11.62 -20.21
N PHE A 142 -6.19 10.84 -21.18
CA PHE A 142 -6.04 9.38 -21.20
C PHE A 142 -5.22 8.99 -22.42
N THR A 143 -4.04 8.37 -22.18
CA THR A 143 -3.18 7.81 -23.21
C THR A 143 -3.37 6.30 -23.25
N TYR A 144 -3.68 5.75 -24.41
CA TYR A 144 -3.83 4.31 -24.63
C TYR A 144 -2.45 3.72 -24.95
N LEU A 145 -1.83 3.07 -23.96
CA LEU A 145 -0.44 2.61 -24.04
C LEU A 145 -0.31 1.24 -24.72
N HIS A 146 -1.17 0.29 -24.36
CA HIS A 146 -1.11 -1.09 -24.82
C HIS A 146 -2.49 -1.76 -24.71
N TYR A 147 -2.66 -2.93 -25.37
CA TYR A 147 -3.90 -3.70 -25.27
C TYR A 147 -3.59 -5.18 -25.05
N LYS A 148 -4.33 -5.82 -24.13
CA LYS A 148 -4.38 -7.27 -23.94
C LYS A 148 -5.84 -7.71 -23.90
N TYR A 149 -6.19 -8.73 -24.71
CA TYR A 149 -7.57 -9.22 -24.79
C TYR A 149 -8.18 -9.55 -23.42
N SER A 150 -7.41 -10.19 -22.53
CA SER A 150 -7.86 -10.58 -21.18
C SER A 150 -8.01 -9.42 -20.18
N ARG A 151 -7.45 -8.23 -20.46
CA ARG A 151 -7.37 -7.10 -19.53
C ARG A 151 -7.85 -5.75 -20.10
N GLY A 152 -8.11 -5.70 -21.40
CA GLY A 152 -8.44 -4.45 -22.08
C GLY A 152 -7.23 -3.56 -22.37
N TYR A 153 -7.42 -2.25 -22.39
CA TYR A 153 -6.35 -1.28 -22.61
C TYR A 153 -5.59 -0.98 -21.31
N LEU A 154 -4.24 -0.98 -21.39
CA LEU A 154 -3.40 -0.29 -20.43
C LEU A 154 -3.45 1.19 -20.75
N MET A 155 -3.89 1.99 -19.80
CA MET A 155 -4.10 3.43 -19.97
C MET A 155 -3.27 4.19 -18.95
N GLU A 156 -2.73 5.33 -19.36
CA GLU A 156 -2.18 6.33 -18.45
C GLU A 156 -3.16 7.49 -18.35
N ARG A 157 -3.56 7.82 -17.14
CA ARG A 157 -4.39 8.98 -16.78
C ARG A 157 -3.51 10.06 -16.21
N ASN A 158 -3.53 11.24 -16.83
CA ASN A 158 -2.87 12.44 -16.31
C ASN A 158 -3.93 13.50 -16.02
N GLU A 159 -4.01 13.94 -14.78
CA GLU A 159 -5.01 14.91 -14.33
C GLU A 159 -4.35 16.12 -13.68
N SER A 160 -4.87 17.31 -14.00
CA SER A 160 -4.52 18.57 -13.32
C SER A 160 -5.81 19.29 -12.96
N VAL A 161 -6.13 19.35 -11.67
CA VAL A 161 -7.38 19.91 -11.14
C VAL A 161 -7.11 21.07 -10.20
N THR A 162 -7.76 22.18 -10.46
CA THR A 162 -7.75 23.37 -9.60
C THR A 162 -9.10 23.55 -8.92
N VAL A 163 -9.07 23.59 -7.58
CA VAL A 163 -10.24 23.93 -6.76
C VAL A 163 -10.08 25.34 -6.23
N THR A 164 -11.03 26.22 -6.59
CA THR A 164 -11.02 27.62 -6.19
C THR A 164 -12.16 27.92 -5.24
N SER A 165 -11.83 28.44 -4.06
CA SER A 165 -12.74 28.99 -3.07
C SER A 165 -12.74 30.52 -3.11
N SER A 166 -13.54 31.15 -2.25
CA SER A 166 -13.52 32.62 -2.08
C SER A 166 -12.20 33.17 -1.51
N THR A 167 -11.35 32.32 -0.94
CA THR A 167 -10.12 32.73 -0.19
C THR A 167 -8.84 32.06 -0.67
N SER A 168 -8.93 30.98 -1.44
CA SER A 168 -7.77 30.19 -1.89
C SER A 168 -8.02 29.51 -3.23
N SER A 169 -6.94 29.18 -3.93
CA SER A 169 -6.94 28.32 -5.10
C SER A 169 -5.82 27.29 -4.90
N ASP A 170 -6.13 26.01 -5.06
CA ASP A 170 -5.20 24.90 -4.93
C ASP A 170 -5.26 24.03 -6.20
N THR A 171 -4.09 23.62 -6.71
CA THR A 171 -3.99 22.76 -7.89
C THR A 171 -3.32 21.46 -7.50
N GLN A 172 -3.94 20.36 -7.87
CA GLN A 172 -3.42 19.01 -7.69
C GLN A 172 -3.15 18.39 -9.05
N GLU A 173 -2.03 17.69 -9.15
CA GLU A 173 -1.63 16.94 -10.34
C GLU A 173 -1.46 15.48 -9.96
N GLU A 174 -2.00 14.58 -10.76
CA GLU A 174 -1.94 13.14 -10.55
C GLU A 174 -1.68 12.41 -11.86
N THR A 175 -0.82 11.39 -11.81
CA THR A 175 -0.58 10.45 -12.91
C THR A 175 -0.77 9.03 -12.41
N GLU A 176 -1.61 8.27 -13.10
CA GLU A 176 -1.91 6.88 -12.75
C GLU A 176 -1.98 6.02 -14.02
N SER A 177 -1.49 4.77 -13.92
CA SER A 177 -1.65 3.78 -14.98
C SER A 177 -2.51 2.60 -14.51
N TYR A 178 -3.46 2.17 -15.36
CA TYR A 178 -4.40 1.10 -15.02
C TYR A 178 -4.87 0.33 -16.26
N TRP A 179 -5.35 -0.89 -16.04
CA TRP A 179 -6.01 -1.68 -17.08
C TRP A 179 -7.51 -1.40 -17.10
N SER A 180 -8.06 -1.08 -18.26
CA SER A 180 -9.49 -0.71 -18.39
C SER A 180 -10.44 -1.84 -18.01
N GLY A 181 -10.03 -3.10 -18.19
CA GLY A 181 -10.83 -4.29 -17.83
C GLY A 181 -10.86 -4.62 -16.34
N GLU A 182 -10.04 -3.96 -15.49
CA GLU A 182 -10.03 -4.14 -14.04
C GLU A 182 -11.10 -3.29 -13.33
N ASN A 183 -11.71 -2.36 -14.05
CA ASN A 183 -12.78 -1.53 -13.49
C ASN A 183 -14.10 -2.32 -13.40
N SER A 184 -14.57 -2.53 -12.16
CA SER A 184 -15.81 -3.28 -11.86
C SER A 184 -17.08 -2.43 -11.91
N THR A 185 -17.02 -1.19 -12.40
CA THR A 185 -18.15 -0.27 -12.48
C THR A 185 -19.29 -0.88 -13.31
N VAL A 186 -20.49 -0.93 -12.74
CA VAL A 186 -21.68 -1.45 -13.41
C VAL A 186 -22.37 -0.31 -14.15
N TRP A 187 -22.46 -0.44 -15.47
CA TRP A 187 -23.12 0.52 -16.35
C TRP A 187 -24.50 0.04 -16.79
N THR A 188 -25.45 0.95 -16.82
CA THR A 188 -26.80 0.72 -17.36
C THR A 188 -27.03 1.62 -18.55
N ARG A 189 -27.66 1.07 -19.60
CA ARG A 189 -28.04 1.82 -20.80
C ARG A 189 -29.11 2.85 -20.47
N GLY A 190 -28.85 4.13 -20.77
CA GLY A 190 -29.81 5.23 -20.69
C GLY A 190 -30.49 5.53 -22.05
N GLU A 191 -31.17 6.68 -22.15
CA GLU A 191 -31.74 7.18 -23.38
C GLU A 191 -30.66 7.82 -24.25
N ASP A 192 -30.73 7.62 -25.57
CA ASP A 192 -29.80 8.26 -26.52
C ASP A 192 -29.98 9.77 -26.51
N LYS A 193 -28.89 10.49 -26.66
CA LYS A 193 -28.87 11.95 -26.59
C LYS A 193 -27.98 12.56 -27.66
N THR A 194 -28.49 13.57 -28.34
CA THR A 194 -27.68 14.38 -29.22
C THR A 194 -26.98 15.49 -28.44
N ILE A 195 -25.65 15.61 -28.55
CA ILE A 195 -24.85 16.63 -27.90
C ILE A 195 -24.00 17.42 -28.90
N ASP A 196 -23.78 18.69 -28.64
CA ASP A 196 -22.83 19.52 -29.39
C ASP A 196 -21.44 19.43 -28.73
N THR A 197 -20.44 19.09 -29.52
CA THR A 197 -19.06 18.87 -29.08
C THR A 197 -18.09 19.72 -29.91
N ALA A 198 -16.81 19.78 -29.50
CA ALA A 198 -15.73 20.37 -30.28
C ALA A 198 -15.53 19.67 -31.65
N PHE A 199 -16.06 18.46 -31.81
CA PHE A 199 -15.98 17.63 -33.02
C PHE A 199 -17.28 17.61 -33.81
N GLY A 200 -18.18 18.60 -33.59
CA GLY A 200 -19.51 18.71 -34.19
C GLY A 200 -20.61 18.08 -33.34
N THR A 201 -21.84 18.12 -33.87
CA THR A 201 -22.97 17.48 -33.19
C THR A 201 -22.88 15.97 -33.31
N LYS A 202 -23.01 15.26 -32.19
CA LYS A 202 -22.90 13.80 -32.07
C LYS A 202 -24.19 13.21 -31.52
N GLU A 203 -24.65 12.13 -32.14
CA GLU A 203 -25.65 11.26 -31.54
C GLU A 203 -24.93 10.27 -30.66
N CYS A 204 -25.24 10.27 -29.34
CA CYS A 204 -24.53 9.50 -28.36
C CYS A 204 -25.45 8.49 -27.68
N GLN A 205 -24.91 7.31 -27.46
CA GLN A 205 -25.42 6.35 -26.49
C GLN A 205 -25.11 6.84 -25.10
N THR A 206 -26.05 6.70 -24.17
CA THR A 206 -25.84 7.12 -22.78
C THR A 206 -25.66 5.92 -21.89
N TRP A 207 -24.60 5.96 -21.08
CA TRP A 207 -24.27 4.95 -20.07
C TRP A 207 -24.30 5.57 -18.69
N ILE A 208 -24.99 4.94 -17.73
CA ILE A 208 -25.20 5.48 -16.38
C ILE A 208 -24.70 4.48 -15.35
N SER A 209 -23.83 4.94 -14.46
CA SER A 209 -23.42 4.22 -13.24
C SER A 209 -23.92 4.95 -12.01
N LYS A 210 -24.32 4.20 -10.98
CA LYS A 210 -24.76 4.74 -9.69
C LYS A 210 -24.14 3.95 -8.56
N GLU A 211 -23.29 4.63 -7.80
CA GLU A 211 -22.60 4.04 -6.65
C GLU A 211 -22.55 5.02 -5.46
N ASN A 212 -22.82 4.53 -4.26
CA ASN A 212 -22.62 5.27 -2.99
C ASN A 212 -23.14 6.71 -2.96
N GLY A 213 -24.29 6.98 -3.62
CA GLY A 213 -24.88 8.32 -3.70
C GLY A 213 -24.29 9.22 -4.77
N SER A 214 -23.43 8.70 -5.63
CA SER A 214 -22.96 9.35 -6.86
C SER A 214 -23.66 8.78 -8.10
N THR A 215 -23.71 9.58 -9.13
CA THR A 215 -24.17 9.20 -10.48
C THR A 215 -23.15 9.69 -11.47
N GLU A 216 -22.67 8.80 -12.32
CA GLU A 216 -21.85 9.12 -13.47
C GLU A 216 -22.62 8.80 -14.75
N THR A 217 -22.61 9.72 -15.69
CA THR A 217 -23.27 9.57 -17.00
C THR A 217 -22.26 9.83 -18.10
N GLN A 218 -22.05 8.84 -18.97
CA GLN A 218 -21.16 8.93 -20.11
C GLN A 218 -21.97 8.99 -21.41
N TYR A 219 -21.51 9.82 -22.33
CA TYR A 219 -22.10 10.03 -23.67
C TYR A 219 -21.11 9.56 -24.72
N GLU A 220 -21.36 8.40 -25.29
CA GLU A 220 -20.50 7.71 -26.27
C GLU A 220 -21.11 7.79 -27.67
N GLY A 221 -20.32 8.26 -28.61
CA GLY A 221 -20.72 8.31 -30.02
C GLY A 221 -20.72 6.92 -30.68
N GLU A 222 -21.26 6.82 -31.90
CA GLU A 222 -21.25 5.58 -32.71
C GLU A 222 -19.81 5.10 -33.02
N ASP A 223 -18.82 6.01 -32.95
CA ASP A 223 -17.40 5.73 -33.10
C ASP A 223 -16.76 5.16 -31.83
N GLY A 224 -17.55 4.86 -30.78
CA GLY A 224 -17.12 4.37 -29.48
C GLY A 224 -16.31 5.38 -28.68
N ILE A 225 -16.31 6.66 -29.04
CA ILE A 225 -15.62 7.74 -28.34
C ILE A 225 -16.54 8.37 -27.31
N THR A 226 -16.11 8.46 -26.06
CA THR A 226 -16.83 9.22 -25.03
C THR A 226 -16.52 10.70 -25.19
N TYR A 227 -17.54 11.49 -25.50
CA TYR A 227 -17.45 12.95 -25.78
C TYR A 227 -17.71 13.79 -24.53
N LEU A 228 -18.52 13.29 -23.61
CA LEU A 228 -18.96 14.00 -22.42
C LEU A 228 -19.12 13.01 -21.26
N ILE A 229 -18.69 13.42 -20.07
CA ILE A 229 -18.96 12.70 -18.82
C ILE A 229 -19.53 13.72 -17.83
N GLU A 230 -20.67 13.40 -17.25
CA GLU A 230 -21.29 14.15 -16.16
C GLU A 230 -21.23 13.34 -14.88
N TYR A 231 -20.67 13.93 -13.81
CA TYR A 231 -20.59 13.32 -12.50
C TYR A 231 -21.34 14.16 -11.47
N GLU A 232 -22.23 13.52 -10.72
CA GLU A 232 -22.95 14.14 -9.62
C GLU A 232 -22.84 13.27 -8.36
N SER A 233 -22.58 13.90 -7.20
CA SER A 233 -22.55 13.21 -5.92
C SER A 233 -23.22 14.06 -4.85
N VAL A 234 -24.02 13.42 -3.97
CA VAL A 234 -24.66 14.09 -2.84
C VAL A 234 -24.33 13.32 -1.56
N GLN A 235 -23.52 13.94 -0.72
CA GLN A 235 -23.16 13.41 0.59
C GLN A 235 -23.94 14.16 1.69
N LYS A 236 -24.70 13.43 2.50
CA LYS A 236 -25.50 13.99 3.59
C LYS A 236 -24.90 13.61 4.95
N GLY A 237 -24.39 14.59 5.67
CA GLY A 237 -24.05 14.47 7.08
C GLY A 237 -25.21 14.95 7.99
N TRP A 238 -25.04 14.82 9.30
CA TRP A 238 -26.08 15.18 10.28
C TRP A 238 -26.52 16.66 10.24
N MET A 239 -25.61 17.59 9.95
CA MET A 239 -25.89 19.05 9.88
C MET A 239 -25.42 19.70 8.56
N ASN A 240 -24.86 18.92 7.65
CA ASN A 240 -24.31 19.44 6.40
C ASN A 240 -24.71 18.55 5.20
N THR A 241 -24.76 19.16 4.03
CA THR A 241 -24.92 18.45 2.77
C THR A 241 -23.86 18.99 1.81
N SER A 242 -23.07 18.09 1.22
CA SER A 242 -22.15 18.40 0.15
C SER A 242 -22.70 17.89 -1.17
N THR A 243 -22.77 18.74 -2.18
CA THR A 243 -23.16 18.37 -3.55
C THR A 243 -21.99 18.69 -4.47
N THR A 244 -21.51 17.69 -5.17
CA THR A 244 -20.46 17.81 -6.18
C THR A 244 -21.08 17.60 -7.55
N SER A 245 -20.81 18.50 -8.50
CA SER A 245 -21.20 18.36 -9.91
C SER A 245 -19.98 18.67 -10.76
N ILE A 246 -19.54 17.72 -11.58
CA ILE A 246 -18.36 17.84 -12.44
C ILE A 246 -18.75 17.39 -13.85
N THR A 247 -18.25 18.12 -14.84
CA THR A 247 -18.41 17.81 -16.26
C THR A 247 -17.02 17.69 -16.88
N TYR A 248 -16.79 16.58 -17.58
CA TYR A 248 -15.60 16.34 -18.39
C TYR A 248 -16.02 16.41 -19.87
N THR A 249 -15.48 17.38 -20.61
CA THR A 249 -15.80 17.58 -22.02
C THR A 249 -14.59 17.26 -22.86
N LEU A 250 -14.70 16.33 -23.81
CA LEU A 250 -13.62 16.00 -24.74
C LEU A 250 -13.29 17.22 -25.60
N THR A 251 -12.04 17.67 -25.56
CA THR A 251 -11.55 18.86 -26.27
C THR A 251 -10.55 18.52 -27.36
N GLU A 252 -9.82 17.44 -27.22
CA GLU A 252 -8.76 17.05 -28.15
C GLU A 252 -8.63 15.52 -28.25
N ILE A 253 -8.32 15.05 -29.47
CA ILE A 253 -7.85 13.69 -29.73
C ILE A 253 -6.50 13.82 -30.43
N GLY A 254 -5.45 13.40 -29.71
CA GLY A 254 -4.06 13.45 -30.16
C GLY A 254 -3.44 12.07 -30.33
N THR A 255 -2.15 12.06 -30.56
CA THR A 255 -1.30 10.85 -30.59
C THR A 255 -0.10 11.02 -29.68
N ALA A 256 0.30 9.95 -29.00
CA ALA A 256 1.53 9.87 -28.20
C ALA A 256 2.60 9.07 -28.93
N ASP A 257 3.85 9.50 -28.78
CA ASP A 257 5.00 8.67 -29.12
C ASP A 257 5.21 7.67 -28.00
N LEU A 258 4.95 6.40 -28.27
CA LEU A 258 5.10 5.33 -27.30
C LEU A 258 6.55 4.81 -27.32
N ALA A 259 7.06 4.46 -26.16
CA ALA A 259 8.38 3.84 -26.05
C ALA A 259 8.35 2.40 -26.58
N ASP A 260 9.46 1.96 -27.19
CA ASP A 260 9.62 0.58 -27.64
C ASP A 260 10.04 -0.34 -26.48
N ASP A 261 10.88 0.17 -25.57
CA ASP A 261 11.42 -0.57 -24.42
C ASP A 261 11.64 0.35 -23.21
N PHE A 262 11.69 -0.27 -22.02
CA PHE A 262 12.13 0.34 -20.76
C PHE A 262 13.17 -0.55 -20.10
N GLU A 263 13.91 0.00 -19.15
CA GLU A 263 14.95 -0.71 -18.41
C GLU A 263 14.48 -1.06 -16.99
N VAL A 264 14.75 -2.30 -16.57
CA VAL A 264 14.59 -2.75 -15.19
C VAL A 264 15.97 -2.86 -14.56
N ILE A 265 16.23 -1.98 -13.59
CA ILE A 265 17.45 -2.00 -12.79
C ILE A 265 17.14 -2.69 -11.46
N VAL A 266 17.94 -3.69 -11.12
CA VAL A 266 17.81 -4.38 -9.84
C VAL A 266 19.09 -4.21 -9.04
N TYR A 267 18.96 -3.57 -7.88
CA TYR A 267 20.00 -3.57 -6.86
C TYR A 267 19.78 -4.79 -5.94
N CYS A 268 20.85 -5.50 -5.62
CA CYS A 268 20.72 -6.70 -4.79
C CYS A 268 21.84 -6.79 -3.76
N ASP A 269 21.52 -7.41 -2.63
CA ASP A 269 22.51 -7.83 -1.65
C ASP A 269 23.48 -8.86 -2.25
N LYS A 270 24.69 -8.92 -1.70
CA LYS A 270 25.82 -9.72 -2.21
C LYS A 270 25.51 -11.22 -2.38
N ASP A 271 24.60 -11.75 -1.56
CA ASP A 271 24.25 -13.17 -1.51
C ASP A 271 22.96 -13.49 -2.28
N ILE A 272 22.38 -12.51 -2.98
CA ILE A 272 21.18 -12.64 -3.79
C ILE A 272 21.56 -12.64 -5.27
N THR A 273 21.03 -13.59 -6.00
CA THR A 273 21.13 -13.65 -7.47
C THR A 273 19.78 -13.36 -8.09
N VAL A 274 19.75 -12.43 -9.04
CA VAL A 274 18.52 -11.98 -9.69
C VAL A 274 18.54 -12.30 -11.19
N SER A 275 17.39 -12.68 -11.72
CA SER A 275 17.13 -12.77 -13.16
C SER A 275 15.91 -11.94 -13.55
N GLY A 276 15.86 -11.49 -14.80
CA GLY A 276 14.79 -10.64 -15.33
C GLY A 276 15.10 -9.13 -15.32
N ALA A 277 16.28 -8.72 -14.83
CA ALA A 277 16.76 -7.35 -14.99
C ALA A 277 17.21 -7.04 -16.44
N GLY A 278 17.26 -5.77 -16.81
CA GLY A 278 17.69 -5.28 -18.13
C GLY A 278 16.56 -4.67 -18.94
N ARG A 279 16.77 -4.55 -20.26
CA ARG A 279 15.78 -3.96 -21.19
C ARG A 279 14.72 -4.97 -21.59
N HIS A 280 13.47 -4.55 -21.55
CA HIS A 280 12.29 -5.33 -21.91
C HIS A 280 11.37 -4.48 -22.78
N THR A 281 10.56 -5.14 -23.61
CA THR A 281 9.54 -4.48 -24.40
C THR A 281 8.61 -3.68 -23.47
N ALA A 282 8.36 -2.42 -23.82
CA ALA A 282 7.48 -1.56 -23.06
C ALA A 282 6.05 -2.14 -22.98
N TYR A 283 5.37 -1.86 -21.88
CA TYR A 283 3.97 -2.24 -21.62
C TYR A 283 3.70 -3.74 -21.45
N GLU A 284 4.73 -4.60 -21.59
CA GLU A 284 4.63 -6.02 -21.28
C GLU A 284 4.94 -6.30 -19.81
N ASN A 285 4.44 -7.43 -19.31
CA ASN A 285 4.77 -7.83 -17.94
C ASN A 285 6.22 -8.29 -17.87
N VAL A 286 6.95 -7.80 -16.86
CA VAL A 286 8.30 -8.26 -16.57
C VAL A 286 8.29 -9.08 -15.29
N THR A 287 8.87 -10.28 -15.35
CA THR A 287 9.00 -11.15 -14.18
C THR A 287 10.44 -11.16 -13.68
N LEU A 288 10.63 -10.74 -12.44
CA LEU A 288 11.89 -10.84 -11.72
C LEU A 288 11.88 -12.08 -10.85
N THR A 289 13.01 -12.77 -10.77
CA THR A 289 13.18 -13.92 -9.86
C THR A 289 14.46 -13.75 -9.07
N ALA A 290 14.37 -13.83 -7.75
CA ALA A 290 15.50 -13.83 -6.85
C ALA A 290 15.78 -15.22 -6.31
N SER A 291 17.05 -15.52 -6.06
CA SER A 291 17.53 -16.73 -5.40
C SER A 291 18.63 -16.40 -4.40
N GLY A 292 18.53 -16.97 -3.23
CA GLY A 292 19.43 -16.81 -2.08
C GLY A 292 18.73 -17.34 -0.82
N ASP A 293 19.47 -18.03 0.05
CA ASP A 293 18.88 -18.69 1.23
C ASP A 293 18.31 -17.68 2.23
N THR A 294 18.74 -16.43 2.17
CA THR A 294 18.40 -15.34 3.07
C THR A 294 17.47 -14.29 2.43
N PHE A 295 16.98 -14.51 1.20
CA PHE A 295 16.12 -13.55 0.52
C PHE A 295 14.88 -13.21 1.36
N SER A 296 14.64 -11.91 1.61
CA SER A 296 13.52 -11.40 2.41
C SER A 296 12.40 -10.80 1.57
N GLY A 297 12.74 -10.19 0.43
CA GLY A 297 11.72 -9.58 -0.43
C GLY A 297 12.27 -8.60 -1.46
N TRP A 298 11.33 -8.11 -2.27
CA TRP A 298 11.51 -7.04 -3.24
C TRP A 298 10.98 -5.74 -2.64
N TYR A 299 11.75 -4.68 -2.78
CA TYR A 299 11.44 -3.36 -2.25
C TYR A 299 11.60 -2.30 -3.33
N ASP A 300 10.91 -1.18 -3.19
CA ASP A 300 11.23 0.02 -3.96
C ASP A 300 12.46 0.74 -3.37
N VAL A 301 12.92 1.80 -4.05
CA VAL A 301 14.08 2.58 -3.60
C VAL A 301 13.84 3.36 -2.30
N SER A 302 12.61 3.50 -1.86
CA SER A 302 12.25 4.11 -0.57
C SER A 302 12.25 3.13 0.59
N GLY A 303 12.41 1.82 0.31
CA GLY A 303 12.37 0.74 1.29
C GLY A 303 10.97 0.17 1.54
N GLN A 304 9.97 0.51 0.71
CA GLN A 304 8.64 -0.07 0.80
C GLN A 304 8.65 -1.48 0.20
N LEU A 305 8.11 -2.46 0.95
CA LEU A 305 7.98 -3.85 0.48
C LEU A 305 6.99 -3.95 -0.68
N LEU A 306 7.46 -4.45 -1.82
CA LEU A 306 6.67 -4.74 -3.01
C LEU A 306 6.17 -6.19 -3.05
N SER A 307 7.03 -7.15 -2.64
CA SER A 307 6.70 -8.57 -2.59
C SER A 307 7.65 -9.35 -1.68
N SER A 308 7.12 -10.24 -0.85
CA SER A 308 7.92 -11.21 -0.08
C SER A 308 8.15 -12.53 -0.84
N SER A 309 7.57 -12.69 -2.03
CA SER A 309 7.81 -13.87 -2.88
C SER A 309 9.15 -13.75 -3.61
N ASN A 310 9.84 -14.86 -3.81
CA ASN A 310 11.05 -14.89 -4.65
C ASN A 310 10.80 -14.49 -6.11
N THR A 311 9.53 -14.40 -6.52
CA THR A 311 9.12 -13.92 -7.84
C THR A 311 8.31 -12.64 -7.68
N TYR A 312 8.67 -11.60 -8.44
CA TYR A 312 7.94 -10.34 -8.51
C TYR A 312 7.60 -10.02 -9.96
N VAL A 313 6.34 -9.65 -10.21
CA VAL A 313 5.86 -9.30 -11.55
C VAL A 313 5.59 -7.80 -11.60
N ILE A 314 6.29 -7.12 -12.49
CA ILE A 314 6.01 -5.73 -12.86
C ILE A 314 4.89 -5.78 -13.89
N ASP A 315 3.68 -5.49 -13.46
CA ASP A 315 2.46 -5.71 -14.23
C ASP A 315 2.10 -4.53 -15.15
N LYS A 316 2.53 -3.31 -14.77
CA LYS A 316 2.30 -2.08 -15.52
C LYS A 316 3.66 -1.44 -15.84
N PHE A 317 4.37 -2.02 -16.82
CA PHE A 317 5.71 -1.57 -17.19
C PHE A 317 5.63 -0.39 -18.17
N VAL A 318 5.46 0.81 -17.62
CA VAL A 318 5.19 2.06 -18.35
C VAL A 318 6.36 3.05 -18.33
N SER A 319 7.42 2.74 -17.61
CA SER A 319 8.65 3.54 -17.50
C SER A 319 9.80 2.66 -17.02
N ASP A 320 11.02 3.20 -17.02
CA ASP A 320 12.16 2.56 -16.35
C ASP A 320 11.82 2.32 -14.87
N VAL A 321 12.20 1.14 -14.38
CA VAL A 321 11.88 0.69 -13.02
C VAL A 321 13.15 0.32 -12.28
N THR A 322 13.29 0.81 -11.06
CA THR A 322 14.36 0.40 -10.15
C THR A 322 13.76 -0.30 -8.93
N VAL A 323 14.25 -1.50 -8.63
CA VAL A 323 13.84 -2.29 -7.47
C VAL A 323 15.06 -2.81 -6.71
N CYS A 324 14.86 -3.15 -5.44
CA CYS A 324 15.86 -3.68 -4.54
C CYS A 324 15.48 -5.10 -4.12
N ALA A 325 16.43 -6.03 -4.18
CA ALA A 325 16.27 -7.41 -3.70
C ALA A 325 17.09 -7.58 -2.41
N HIS A 326 16.39 -7.59 -1.28
CA HIS A 326 17.03 -7.65 0.05
C HIS A 326 17.13 -9.07 0.59
N ASN A 327 18.12 -9.26 1.44
CA ASN A 327 18.23 -10.43 2.32
C ASN A 327 17.74 -10.09 3.75
N ASN A 328 17.64 -11.12 4.59
CA ASN A 328 17.26 -10.99 6.00
C ASN A 328 18.50 -11.09 6.90
N SER A 329 19.56 -10.35 6.57
CA SER A 329 20.82 -10.31 7.33
C SER A 329 20.89 -9.07 8.22
N GLU A 330 21.81 -9.11 9.18
CA GLU A 330 22.22 -7.91 9.93
C GLU A 330 22.81 -6.86 8.97
N ALA A 331 22.74 -5.59 9.38
CA ALA A 331 23.32 -4.49 8.61
C ALA A 331 24.80 -4.76 8.27
N ASP A 332 25.20 -4.45 7.04
CA ASP A 332 26.57 -4.64 6.56
C ASP A 332 27.57 -3.76 7.31
N VAL A 333 27.11 -2.60 7.76
CA VAL A 333 27.90 -1.62 8.51
C VAL A 333 27.09 -1.11 9.70
N ILE A 334 27.65 -1.21 10.89
CA ILE A 334 27.07 -0.65 12.12
C ILE A 334 28.01 0.45 12.63
N CYS A 335 27.47 1.65 12.81
CA CYS A 335 28.22 2.82 13.29
C CYS A 335 27.53 3.47 14.48
N ASP A 336 28.27 3.80 15.53
CA ASP A 336 27.81 4.55 16.71
C ASP A 336 27.86 6.09 16.51
N THR A 337 28.28 6.53 15.34
CA THR A 337 28.36 7.95 14.94
C THR A 337 27.65 8.20 13.63
N ALA A 338 27.07 9.38 13.48
CA ALA A 338 26.38 9.78 12.26
C ALA A 338 27.30 9.88 11.02
N ALA A 339 28.59 10.16 11.21
CA ALA A 339 29.57 10.26 10.12
C ALA A 339 30.22 8.89 9.88
N VAL A 340 30.06 8.36 8.67
CA VAL A 340 30.60 7.06 8.26
C VAL A 340 31.52 7.18 7.04
N THR A 341 32.49 6.28 6.95
CA THR A 341 33.28 6.08 5.72
C THR A 341 33.20 4.60 5.36
N ILE A 342 32.64 4.32 4.18
CA ILE A 342 32.33 2.97 3.69
C ILE A 342 32.98 2.72 2.33
N SER A 343 33.17 1.45 2.02
CA SER A 343 33.65 0.94 0.72
C SER A 343 32.71 -0.15 0.24
N PRO A 344 32.62 -0.41 -1.07
CA PRO A 344 31.81 -1.50 -1.61
C PRO A 344 32.17 -2.83 -0.96
N ILE A 345 31.14 -3.63 -0.67
CA ILE A 345 31.32 -4.99 -0.09
C ILE A 345 31.99 -5.92 -1.09
N ILE A 346 31.71 -5.72 -2.39
CA ILE A 346 32.27 -6.49 -3.48
C ILE A 346 33.34 -5.64 -4.20
N GLN A 347 34.41 -6.27 -4.68
CA GLN A 347 35.46 -5.58 -5.41
C GLN A 347 34.95 -5.07 -6.76
N VAL A 348 34.71 -3.78 -6.84
CA VAL A 348 34.32 -3.03 -8.05
C VAL A 348 35.20 -1.79 -8.21
N THR A 349 35.20 -1.21 -9.40
CA THR A 349 35.90 0.04 -9.72
C THR A 349 34.94 1.04 -10.34
N GLY A 350 35.26 2.34 -10.25
CA GLY A 350 34.41 3.41 -10.80
C GLY A 350 33.08 3.50 -10.11
N VAL A 351 33.07 3.48 -8.77
CA VAL A 351 31.86 3.38 -7.96
C VAL A 351 31.09 4.68 -7.98
N THR A 352 29.79 4.58 -8.17
CA THR A 352 28.80 5.65 -7.98
C THR A 352 27.84 5.24 -6.88
N TRP A 353 27.68 6.11 -5.88
CA TRP A 353 26.83 5.90 -4.72
C TRP A 353 25.55 6.72 -4.81
N MET A 354 24.44 6.14 -4.41
CA MET A 354 23.13 6.80 -4.30
C MET A 354 22.55 6.56 -2.91
N PHE A 355 21.98 7.60 -2.32
CA PHE A 355 21.42 7.55 -0.97
C PHE A 355 19.90 7.40 -1.01
N THR A 356 19.35 6.64 -0.09
CA THR A 356 17.90 6.48 0.12
C THR A 356 17.38 7.26 1.34
N ASP A 357 18.27 8.07 1.97
CA ASP A 357 17.95 8.89 3.15
C ASP A 357 17.24 10.23 2.80
N GLY A 358 16.82 10.40 1.55
CA GLY A 358 16.18 11.62 1.04
C GLY A 358 17.15 12.72 0.61
N THR A 359 18.46 12.48 0.63
CA THR A 359 19.47 13.50 0.25
C THR A 359 19.78 13.57 -1.24
N GLU A 360 19.22 12.71 -2.08
CA GLU A 360 19.39 12.64 -3.54
C GLU A 360 20.81 13.00 -4.03
N GLN A 361 21.85 12.57 -3.35
CA GLN A 361 23.21 12.82 -3.75
C GLN A 361 23.80 11.63 -4.48
N VAL A 362 24.32 11.87 -5.68
CA VAL A 362 25.16 10.91 -6.40
C VAL A 362 26.60 11.27 -6.16
N VAL A 363 27.36 10.40 -5.51
CA VAL A 363 28.79 10.61 -5.20
C VAL A 363 29.63 9.58 -5.95
N ASN A 364 30.68 10.03 -6.64
CA ASN A 364 31.62 9.16 -7.35
C ASN A 364 32.87 8.95 -6.50
N GLY A 365 33.30 7.72 -6.35
CA GLY A 365 34.53 7.38 -5.64
C GLY A 365 34.51 5.97 -5.06
N ASP A 366 35.70 5.35 -4.96
CA ASP A 366 35.83 3.98 -4.44
C ASP A 366 35.55 3.88 -2.92
N THR A 367 35.48 5.01 -2.24
CA THR A 367 35.02 5.13 -0.85
C THR A 367 34.01 6.26 -0.72
N LEU A 368 33.04 6.08 0.14
CA LEU A 368 32.05 7.08 0.47
C LEU A 368 32.27 7.57 1.90
N THR A 369 32.33 8.91 2.07
CA THR A 369 32.17 9.54 3.39
C THR A 369 30.87 10.31 3.40
N HIS A 370 29.95 9.93 4.29
CA HIS A 370 28.61 10.53 4.42
C HIS A 370 28.28 10.79 5.88
N THR A 371 27.42 11.79 6.14
CA THR A 371 26.92 12.08 7.48
C THR A 371 25.41 12.03 7.45
N PHE A 372 24.84 11.02 8.11
CA PHE A 372 23.40 10.86 8.25
C PHE A 372 22.82 11.88 9.23
N SER A 373 21.62 12.36 8.96
CA SER A 373 20.95 13.40 9.77
C SER A 373 20.44 12.88 11.13
N SER A 374 20.20 11.59 11.23
CA SER A 374 19.63 10.94 12.44
C SER A 374 20.11 9.50 12.57
N PRO A 375 20.01 8.87 13.74
CA PRO A 375 20.07 7.42 13.87
C PRO A 375 19.00 6.75 13.05
N GLY A 376 19.32 5.59 12.48
CA GLY A 376 18.39 4.89 11.61
C GLY A 376 19.06 3.74 10.87
N SER A 377 18.22 2.91 10.23
CA SER A 377 18.65 1.95 9.21
C SER A 377 18.53 2.62 7.86
N TYR A 378 19.59 2.56 7.07
CA TYR A 378 19.71 3.19 5.76
C TYR A 378 20.18 2.18 4.74
N THR A 379 19.55 2.15 3.57
CA THR A 379 20.05 1.40 2.42
C THR A 379 20.78 2.36 1.48
N ILE A 380 22.01 2.02 1.14
CA ILE A 380 22.82 2.76 0.17
C ILE A 380 22.93 1.91 -1.08
N LEU A 381 22.58 2.49 -2.22
CA LEU A 381 22.71 1.87 -3.52
C LEU A 381 24.08 2.25 -4.12
N TYR A 382 24.76 1.32 -4.74
CA TYR A 382 25.98 1.64 -5.48
C TYR A 382 26.08 0.86 -6.79
N THR A 383 26.67 1.50 -7.78
CA THR A 383 27.02 0.86 -9.04
C THR A 383 28.54 0.86 -9.22
N GLY A 384 29.04 -0.12 -9.95
CA GLY A 384 30.46 -0.20 -10.27
C GLY A 384 30.73 -1.21 -11.36
N THR A 385 32.00 -1.36 -11.74
CA THR A 385 32.43 -2.33 -12.74
C THR A 385 33.20 -3.45 -12.07
N LEU A 386 32.72 -4.69 -12.27
CA LEU A 386 33.41 -5.90 -11.83
C LEU A 386 34.73 -6.13 -12.59
N PRO A 387 35.66 -6.94 -12.06
CA PRO A 387 36.92 -7.27 -12.75
C PRO A 387 36.78 -7.90 -14.15
N ASN A 388 35.63 -8.52 -14.42
CA ASN A 388 35.27 -9.09 -15.74
C ASN A 388 34.73 -8.04 -16.73
N GLY A 389 34.56 -6.79 -16.31
CA GLY A 389 34.07 -5.68 -17.13
C GLY A 389 32.53 -5.52 -17.12
N SER A 390 31.77 -6.36 -16.43
CA SER A 390 30.31 -6.19 -16.33
C SER A 390 29.93 -5.17 -15.27
N ALA A 391 28.76 -4.51 -15.48
CA ALA A 391 28.17 -3.63 -14.49
C ALA A 391 27.67 -4.44 -13.27
N TYR A 392 27.76 -3.85 -12.10
CA TYR A 392 27.26 -4.38 -10.86
C TYR A 392 26.39 -3.33 -10.15
N HIS A 393 25.24 -3.74 -9.66
CA HIS A 393 24.31 -2.91 -8.90
C HIS A 393 24.15 -3.54 -7.52
N GLY A 394 24.73 -2.94 -6.50
CA GLY A 394 24.79 -3.47 -5.14
C GLY A 394 24.02 -2.64 -4.14
N LEU A 395 23.59 -3.30 -3.07
CA LEU A 395 23.04 -2.71 -1.86
C LEU A 395 24.07 -2.77 -0.74
N MET A 396 23.94 -1.84 0.20
CA MET A 396 24.66 -1.85 1.47
C MET A 396 23.74 -1.31 2.56
N ASP A 397 23.43 -2.12 3.55
CA ASP A 397 22.62 -1.74 4.70
C ASP A 397 23.53 -1.16 5.81
N VAL A 398 23.23 0.05 6.22
CA VAL A 398 23.99 0.81 7.23
C VAL A 398 23.06 1.11 8.41
N LEU A 399 23.44 0.65 9.59
CA LEU A 399 22.76 1.00 10.84
C LEU A 399 23.55 2.10 11.57
N ILE A 400 22.96 3.27 11.71
CA ILE A 400 23.46 4.33 12.58
C ILE A 400 22.87 4.13 13.96
N ASP A 401 23.61 3.42 14.81
CA ASP A 401 23.20 2.98 16.14
C ASP A 401 23.71 3.92 17.24
N SER A 402 23.40 5.21 17.09
CA SER A 402 23.82 6.21 18.07
C SER A 402 22.81 6.34 19.23
N LEU A 403 23.30 6.90 20.34
CA LEU A 403 22.42 7.28 21.46
C LEU A 403 21.57 8.48 21.10
N VAL A 404 20.25 8.33 21.26
CA VAL A 404 19.27 9.39 21.08
C VAL A 404 18.86 9.95 22.43
N THR A 405 19.10 11.24 22.63
CA THR A 405 18.69 11.92 23.87
C THR A 405 17.23 12.36 23.76
N ARG A 406 16.42 11.92 24.71
CA ARG A 406 15.03 12.36 24.91
C ARG A 406 14.93 13.14 26.20
N THR A 407 14.35 14.33 26.16
CA THR A 407 14.21 15.20 27.31
C THR A 407 12.73 15.44 27.59
N TYR A 408 12.24 14.88 28.66
CA TYR A 408 10.89 15.08 29.16
C TYR A 408 10.90 16.22 30.17
N ASN A 409 10.04 17.20 29.97
CA ASN A 409 9.83 18.33 30.88
C ASN A 409 8.34 18.39 31.20
N TRP A 410 7.98 18.37 32.48
CA TRP A 410 6.59 18.51 32.89
C TRP A 410 6.47 19.19 34.24
N THR A 411 5.29 19.63 34.57
CA THR A 411 4.96 20.27 35.86
C THR A 411 3.98 19.39 36.61
N TYR A 412 4.24 19.10 37.87
CA TYR A 412 3.31 18.41 38.75
C TYR A 412 3.36 19.04 40.14
N ASP A 413 2.20 19.29 40.77
CA ASP A 413 2.05 19.88 42.10
C ASP A 413 2.92 21.15 42.30
N HIS A 414 2.85 22.08 41.29
CA HIS A 414 3.60 23.36 41.26
C HIS A 414 5.14 23.22 41.16
N ASN A 415 5.67 22.05 40.93
CA ASN A 415 7.10 21.81 40.72
C ASN A 415 7.37 21.36 39.27
N ASP A 416 8.48 21.84 38.72
CA ASP A 416 8.96 21.46 37.41
C ASP A 416 9.91 20.28 37.52
N TYR A 417 9.71 19.27 36.67
CA TYR A 417 10.50 18.06 36.62
C TYR A 417 11.13 17.88 35.25
N GLN A 418 12.28 17.21 35.24
CA GLN A 418 12.95 16.85 34.00
C GLN A 418 13.55 15.45 34.12
N ILE A 419 13.33 14.62 33.10
CA ILE A 419 14.07 13.37 32.89
C ILE A 419 14.79 13.49 31.53
N VAL A 420 16.11 13.26 31.55
CA VAL A 420 16.93 13.14 30.34
C VAL A 420 17.27 11.65 30.17
N LEU A 421 16.79 11.07 29.09
CA LEU A 421 16.92 9.66 28.78
C LEU A 421 17.73 9.51 27.49
N ASN A 422 18.76 8.65 27.51
CA ASN A 422 19.54 8.32 26.33
C ASN A 422 19.20 6.88 25.92
N ILE A 423 18.51 6.72 24.78
CA ILE A 423 18.10 5.43 24.26
C ILE A 423 18.98 5.11 23.04
N ARG A 424 19.52 3.90 22.99
CA ARG A 424 20.25 3.41 21.82
C ARG A 424 19.24 3.05 20.72
N TYR A 425 19.54 3.42 19.50
CA TYR A 425 18.60 3.19 18.40
C TYR A 425 18.33 1.69 18.17
N SER A 426 19.35 0.84 18.25
CA SER A 426 19.17 -0.61 18.13
C SER A 426 18.25 -1.21 19.20
N ASP A 427 18.26 -0.66 20.44
CA ASP A 427 17.38 -1.12 21.51
C ASP A 427 15.92 -0.75 21.20
N TYR A 428 15.69 0.46 20.67
CA TYR A 428 14.37 0.85 20.16
C TYR A 428 13.93 -0.05 19.01
N LEU A 429 14.83 -0.31 18.05
CA LEU A 429 14.56 -1.12 16.86
C LEU A 429 14.22 -2.57 17.22
N ALA A 430 14.88 -3.14 18.23
CA ALA A 430 14.60 -4.49 18.71
C ALA A 430 13.14 -4.66 19.18
N TYR A 431 12.58 -3.65 19.84
CA TYR A 431 11.16 -3.65 20.19
C TYR A 431 10.27 -3.40 18.98
N ARG A 432 10.65 -2.46 18.14
CA ARG A 432 9.86 -2.08 16.97
C ARG A 432 9.68 -3.20 15.97
N GLU A 433 10.69 -4.02 15.76
CA GLU A 433 10.73 -5.13 14.81
C GLU A 433 10.43 -6.49 15.46
N ASP A 434 10.02 -6.51 16.73
CA ASP A 434 9.68 -7.75 17.41
C ASP A 434 8.55 -8.49 16.69
N ALA A 435 8.91 -9.59 16.02
CA ALA A 435 7.98 -10.45 15.29
C ALA A 435 6.96 -11.16 16.20
N ALA A 436 7.21 -11.23 17.52
CA ALA A 436 6.27 -11.79 18.50
C ALA A 436 5.17 -10.78 18.87
N ALA A 437 5.37 -9.49 18.59
CA ALA A 437 4.41 -8.44 18.90
C ALA A 437 3.22 -8.46 17.93
N VAL A 438 2.02 -8.71 18.46
CA VAL A 438 0.76 -8.52 17.73
C VAL A 438 0.33 -7.08 17.96
N ARG A 439 0.56 -6.22 17.00
CA ARG A 439 0.46 -4.75 17.10
C ARG A 439 -0.98 -4.20 17.15
N HIS A 440 -1.95 -5.00 17.56
CA HIS A 440 -3.36 -4.60 17.67
C HIS A 440 -4.09 -5.48 18.67
N GLN A 441 -5.27 -5.03 19.08
CA GLN A 441 -6.13 -5.79 20.01
C GLN A 441 -6.45 -7.19 19.46
N VAL A 442 -6.06 -8.21 20.21
CA VAL A 442 -6.44 -9.61 19.93
C VAL A 442 -7.13 -10.20 21.17
N ASN A 443 -8.06 -11.13 20.96
CA ASN A 443 -8.66 -11.91 22.03
C ASN A 443 -7.67 -13.00 22.51
N ASN A 444 -6.43 -12.61 22.87
CA ASN A 444 -5.34 -13.54 23.11
C ASN A 444 -4.56 -13.22 24.38
N THR A 445 -3.87 -14.23 24.90
CA THR A 445 -3.03 -14.20 26.12
C THR A 445 -1.67 -13.50 25.93
N THR A 446 -1.39 -12.99 24.74
CA THR A 446 -0.09 -12.39 24.38
C THR A 446 0.05 -10.91 24.73
N ASP A 447 -1.03 -10.23 25.14
CA ASP A 447 -1.00 -8.78 25.43
C ASP A 447 -0.08 -8.41 26.60
N SER A 448 0.24 -9.37 27.47
CA SER A 448 1.16 -9.15 28.60
C SER A 448 2.62 -8.93 28.20
N ILE A 449 3.00 -9.20 26.94
CA ILE A 449 4.36 -8.94 26.45
C ILE A 449 4.71 -7.45 26.44
N TYR A 450 3.70 -6.57 26.33
CA TYR A 450 3.91 -5.12 26.34
C TYR A 450 4.36 -4.57 27.72
N PHE A 451 4.25 -5.34 28.80
CA PHE A 451 4.71 -4.91 30.12
C PHE A 451 6.17 -5.25 30.36
N THR A 452 7.08 -4.50 29.76
CA THR A 452 8.54 -4.72 29.82
C THR A 452 9.16 -4.15 31.09
N THR A 453 8.74 -4.64 32.27
CA THR A 453 9.15 -4.12 33.59
C THR A 453 10.64 -4.28 33.90
N ASP A 454 11.35 -5.21 33.26
CA ASP A 454 12.78 -5.48 33.45
C ASP A 454 13.67 -4.74 32.44
N ASP A 455 13.07 -3.88 31.58
CA ASP A 455 13.81 -3.07 30.63
C ASP A 455 14.65 -1.99 31.34
N PRO A 456 15.93 -1.80 30.96
CA PRO A 456 16.83 -0.86 31.63
C PRO A 456 16.36 0.61 31.54
N TYR A 457 15.68 1.00 30.46
CA TYR A 457 15.15 2.35 30.30
C TYR A 457 13.95 2.59 31.20
N ILE A 458 13.08 1.59 31.37
CA ILE A 458 11.97 1.61 32.33
C ILE A 458 12.50 1.65 33.76
N GLU A 459 13.53 0.87 34.08
CA GLU A 459 14.19 0.91 35.40
C GLU A 459 14.77 2.29 35.71
N PHE A 460 15.42 2.91 34.72
CA PHE A 460 15.97 4.27 34.87
C PHE A 460 14.88 5.30 35.13
N VAL A 461 13.78 5.31 34.34
CA VAL A 461 12.65 6.24 34.51
C VAL A 461 11.99 6.02 35.87
N ALA A 462 11.72 4.77 36.27
CA ALA A 462 11.13 4.44 37.55
C ALA A 462 12.03 4.87 38.74
N ALA A 463 13.35 4.70 38.62
CA ALA A 463 14.32 5.17 39.63
C ALA A 463 14.30 6.70 39.77
N LYS A 464 14.24 7.44 38.65
CA LYS A 464 14.14 8.92 38.67
C LYS A 464 12.83 9.42 39.27
N LEU A 465 11.72 8.80 38.93
CA LEU A 465 10.42 9.12 39.53
C LEU A 465 10.38 8.80 41.03
N ASN A 466 11.03 7.70 41.47
CA ASN A 466 11.18 7.38 42.89
C ASN A 466 12.05 8.43 43.65
N GLU A 467 13.12 8.92 43.00
CA GLU A 467 13.96 10.01 43.56
C GLU A 467 13.13 11.27 43.78
N PHE A 468 12.35 11.69 42.77
CA PHE A 468 11.47 12.86 42.86
C PHE A 468 10.35 12.69 43.90
N ALA A 469 9.91 11.47 44.12
CA ALA A 469 8.80 11.13 45.01
C ALA A 469 9.25 10.86 46.46
N GLU A 470 10.54 11.10 46.82
CA GLU A 470 11.03 10.88 48.16
C GLU A 470 10.29 11.72 49.19
N GLY A 471 9.78 11.08 50.26
CA GLY A 471 9.02 11.74 51.33
C GLY A 471 7.55 11.92 51.08
N HIS A 472 7.05 11.61 49.88
CA HIS A 472 5.63 11.70 49.54
C HIS A 472 4.89 10.38 49.77
N ASP A 473 3.56 10.46 49.96
CA ASP A 473 2.71 9.29 50.15
C ASP A 473 2.46 8.54 48.81
N SER A 474 1.85 7.36 48.92
CA SER A 474 1.59 6.47 47.78
C SER A 474 0.72 7.10 46.70
N VAL A 475 -0.28 7.88 47.07
CA VAL A 475 -1.22 8.53 46.10
C VAL A 475 -0.50 9.63 45.33
N TRP A 476 0.27 10.46 46.01
CA TRP A 476 1.06 11.52 45.40
C TRP A 476 2.10 10.96 44.42
N ARG A 477 2.82 9.88 44.85
CA ARG A 477 3.80 9.18 44.00
C ARG A 477 3.16 8.59 42.73
N ALA A 478 1.98 7.97 42.87
CA ALA A 478 1.25 7.41 41.73
C ALA A 478 0.80 8.50 40.72
N ASN A 479 0.32 9.66 41.24
CA ASN A 479 -0.04 10.79 40.40
C ASN A 479 1.19 11.45 39.73
N LEU A 480 2.38 11.40 40.33
CA LEU A 480 3.61 11.84 39.68
C LEU A 480 3.95 10.96 38.46
N ILE A 481 3.76 9.63 38.57
CA ILE A 481 3.92 8.73 37.42
C ILE A 481 2.92 9.10 36.31
N LEU A 482 1.65 9.31 36.70
CA LEU A 482 0.60 9.66 35.75
C LEU A 482 0.91 10.98 35.03
N SER A 483 1.34 12.01 35.77
CA SER A 483 1.68 13.31 35.18
C SER A 483 2.89 13.25 34.24
N PHE A 484 3.87 12.39 34.51
CA PHE A 484 4.98 12.11 33.60
C PHE A 484 4.46 11.50 32.29
N VAL A 485 3.61 10.48 32.37
CA VAL A 485 3.08 9.81 31.17
C VAL A 485 2.17 10.75 30.37
N GLN A 486 1.34 11.53 31.03
CA GLN A 486 0.48 12.56 30.42
C GLN A 486 1.27 13.68 29.73
N SER A 487 2.58 13.83 30.01
CA SER A 487 3.45 14.78 29.30
C SER A 487 3.90 14.29 27.93
N THR A 488 3.56 13.05 27.57
CA THR A 488 3.79 12.47 26.24
C THR A 488 2.78 13.05 25.25
N ASP A 489 3.23 13.43 24.07
CA ASP A 489 2.36 13.96 23.03
C ASP A 489 1.34 12.90 22.57
N TYR A 490 0.04 13.27 22.53
CA TYR A 490 -1.00 12.38 21.99
C TYR A 490 -0.99 12.40 20.46
N VAL A 491 -0.68 11.27 19.86
CA VAL A 491 -0.65 11.09 18.39
C VAL A 491 -1.24 9.73 18.05
N THR A 492 -2.31 9.74 17.25
CA THR A 492 -2.95 8.48 16.80
C THR A 492 -2.05 7.68 15.86
N ASP A 493 -2.22 6.39 15.83
CA ASP A 493 -1.48 5.47 14.95
C ASP A 493 -1.62 5.78 13.47
N GLN A 494 -2.79 6.22 13.03
CA GLN A 494 -3.00 6.67 11.65
C GLN A 494 -2.05 7.82 11.26
N VAL A 495 -1.76 8.74 12.19
CA VAL A 495 -0.84 9.87 11.96
C VAL A 495 0.62 9.45 12.11
N SER A 496 0.93 8.66 13.13
CA SER A 496 2.31 8.25 13.46
C SER A 496 2.84 7.11 12.59
N ARG A 497 1.94 6.23 12.08
CA ARG A 497 2.28 4.96 11.43
C ARG A 497 1.56 4.69 10.11
N GLY A 498 0.50 5.45 9.77
CA GLY A 498 -0.35 5.17 8.63
C GLY A 498 -1.19 3.89 8.78
N GLN A 499 -1.38 3.42 10.01
CA GLN A 499 -2.16 2.23 10.36
C GLN A 499 -3.30 2.61 11.31
N ASP A 500 -4.39 1.84 11.29
CA ASP A 500 -5.53 2.13 12.17
C ASP A 500 -5.27 1.77 13.64
N GLU A 501 -4.34 0.85 13.91
CA GLU A 501 -4.00 0.33 15.25
C GLU A 501 -2.56 -0.21 15.26
N PHE A 502 -1.70 0.28 16.14
CA PHE A 502 -0.31 -0.17 16.27
C PHE A 502 0.21 -0.02 17.70
N TRP A 503 0.01 -1.01 18.54
CA TRP A 503 0.45 -1.02 19.94
C TRP A 503 1.98 -0.97 20.08
N LYS A 504 2.47 0.02 20.82
CA LYS A 504 3.90 0.21 21.11
C LYS A 504 4.32 -0.45 22.43
N TYR A 505 5.54 -0.95 22.46
CA TYR A 505 6.20 -1.19 23.73
C TYR A 505 6.51 0.13 24.45
N PRO A 506 6.59 0.15 25.81
CA PRO A 506 6.94 1.35 26.57
C PRO A 506 8.20 2.07 26.11
N VAL A 507 9.24 1.32 25.67
CA VAL A 507 10.48 1.89 25.14
C VAL A 507 10.25 2.60 23.80
N GLU A 508 9.36 2.08 22.94
CA GLU A 508 8.99 2.76 21.70
C GLU A 508 8.30 4.09 22.00
N THR A 509 7.35 4.11 22.96
CA THR A 509 6.68 5.33 23.41
C THR A 509 7.66 6.34 23.99
N LEU A 510 8.63 5.88 24.81
CA LEU A 510 9.71 6.73 25.33
C LEU A 510 10.64 7.26 24.23
N TYR A 511 10.95 6.46 23.24
CA TYR A 511 11.79 6.90 22.13
C TYR A 511 11.08 7.90 21.22
N ASP A 512 9.85 7.62 20.84
CA ASP A 512 9.04 8.46 19.95
C ASP A 512 8.55 9.75 20.64
N MET A 513 8.50 9.78 21.99
CA MET A 513 7.90 10.82 22.83
C MET A 513 6.42 11.09 22.53
N ASN A 514 5.76 10.13 21.91
CA ASN A 514 4.34 10.20 21.55
C ASN A 514 3.68 8.82 21.58
N GLY A 515 2.37 8.82 21.69
CA GLY A 515 1.56 7.63 21.66
C GLY A 515 0.07 7.96 21.79
N ASP A 516 -0.79 6.99 21.60
CA ASP A 516 -2.22 7.14 21.87
C ASP A 516 -2.65 6.44 23.18
N CYS A 517 -3.90 6.00 23.30
CA CYS A 517 -4.43 5.59 24.59
C CYS A 517 -3.81 4.26 25.09
N GLU A 518 -3.56 3.28 24.24
CA GLU A 518 -2.95 2.02 24.62
C GLU A 518 -1.46 2.18 24.92
N ASP A 519 -0.73 2.93 24.11
CA ASP A 519 0.70 3.17 24.26
C ASP A 519 1.03 3.82 25.61
N THR A 520 0.30 4.88 25.93
CA THR A 520 0.44 5.61 27.20
C THR A 520 -0.06 4.77 28.38
N SER A 521 -1.10 3.94 28.20
CA SER A 521 -1.58 3.03 29.24
C SER A 521 -0.58 1.92 29.54
N PHE A 522 0.08 1.31 28.54
CA PHE A 522 1.15 0.35 28.75
C PHE A 522 2.36 0.99 29.43
N LEU A 523 2.77 2.20 29.01
CA LEU A 523 3.87 2.93 29.61
C LEU A 523 3.60 3.20 31.10
N PHE A 524 2.40 3.74 31.44
CA PHE A 524 2.02 4.01 32.84
C PHE A 524 2.04 2.74 33.68
N ALA A 525 1.33 1.69 33.22
CA ALA A 525 1.18 0.47 34.00
C ALA A 525 2.54 -0.24 34.22
N THR A 526 3.44 -0.20 33.24
CA THR A 526 4.79 -0.78 33.33
C THR A 526 5.66 -0.02 34.34
N ILE A 527 5.69 1.31 34.28
CA ILE A 527 6.46 2.15 35.24
C ILE A 527 5.89 1.98 36.65
N ALA A 528 4.56 2.07 36.80
CA ALA A 528 3.91 1.95 38.10
C ALA A 528 4.17 0.56 38.74
N LYS A 529 4.11 -0.51 37.94
CA LYS A 529 4.51 -1.86 38.40
C LYS A 529 5.94 -1.91 38.86
N LYS A 530 6.88 -1.35 38.13
CA LYS A 530 8.31 -1.27 38.51
C LYS A 530 8.52 -0.48 39.79
N MET A 531 7.68 0.50 40.07
CA MET A 531 7.67 1.26 41.33
C MET A 531 6.90 0.58 42.46
N GLY A 532 6.43 -0.66 42.26
CA GLY A 532 5.87 -1.54 43.30
C GLY A 532 4.34 -1.49 43.42
N TYR A 533 3.63 -0.89 42.47
CA TYR A 533 2.17 -0.89 42.45
C TYR A 533 1.60 -2.12 41.75
N ASP A 534 0.39 -2.50 42.11
CA ASP A 534 -0.42 -3.47 41.37
C ASP A 534 -1.26 -2.72 40.33
N CYS A 535 -1.09 -3.08 39.07
CA CYS A 535 -1.62 -2.32 37.94
C CYS A 535 -2.27 -3.23 36.90
N CYS A 536 -3.15 -2.64 36.11
CA CYS A 536 -3.71 -3.27 34.90
C CYS A 536 -3.92 -2.23 33.81
N THR A 537 -4.12 -2.67 32.56
CA THR A 537 -4.79 -1.89 31.54
C THR A 537 -6.20 -2.42 31.33
N MET A 538 -7.11 -1.55 30.88
CA MET A 538 -8.53 -1.82 30.68
C MET A 538 -8.92 -1.42 29.28
N ILE A 539 -9.44 -2.37 28.52
CA ILE A 539 -9.91 -2.16 27.14
C ILE A 539 -11.41 -1.84 27.14
N PHE A 540 -11.77 -0.77 26.47
CA PHE A 540 -13.13 -0.35 26.16
C PHE A 540 -13.37 -0.37 24.64
N SER A 541 -14.57 -0.01 24.19
CA SER A 541 -14.83 0.19 22.77
C SER A 541 -14.19 1.50 22.32
N GLY A 542 -13.09 1.40 21.54
CA GLY A 542 -12.35 2.54 20.98
C GLY A 542 -11.51 3.31 22.00
N HIS A 543 -11.14 2.70 23.13
CA HIS A 543 -10.26 3.33 24.13
C HIS A 543 -9.56 2.29 25.01
N MET A 544 -8.34 2.61 25.45
CA MET A 544 -7.65 1.89 26.53
C MET A 544 -7.29 2.89 27.64
N ALA A 545 -7.43 2.45 28.88
CA ALA A 545 -7.01 3.20 30.07
C ALA A 545 -6.24 2.32 31.03
N ALA A 546 -5.49 2.92 31.93
CA ALA A 546 -4.79 2.19 32.98
C ALA A 546 -5.58 2.19 34.30
N GLY A 547 -5.23 1.25 35.19
CA GLY A 547 -5.74 1.15 36.55
C GLY A 547 -4.67 0.78 37.54
N ILE A 548 -4.73 1.34 38.74
CA ILE A 548 -3.75 1.17 39.81
C ILE A 548 -4.44 0.87 41.14
N VAL A 549 -3.88 -0.03 41.94
CA VAL A 549 -4.36 -0.32 43.29
C VAL A 549 -3.66 0.60 44.29
N LEU A 550 -4.45 1.33 45.11
CA LEU A 550 -3.99 2.25 46.10
C LEU A 550 -4.75 2.01 47.43
N ASP A 551 -4.05 1.87 48.54
CA ASP A 551 -4.67 1.65 49.85
C ASP A 551 -5.50 2.85 50.32
N ASP A 552 -4.99 4.06 50.10
CA ASP A 552 -5.64 5.34 50.45
C ASP A 552 -6.19 6.07 49.22
N GLY A 553 -6.51 5.33 48.13
CA GLY A 553 -7.04 5.90 46.90
C GLY A 553 -8.44 6.49 47.09
N SER A 554 -8.78 7.47 46.27
CA SER A 554 -10.09 8.12 46.26
C SER A 554 -10.60 8.31 44.82
N GLY A 555 -11.92 8.41 44.66
CA GLY A 555 -12.55 8.63 43.38
C GLY A 555 -13.04 7.32 42.72
N TYR A 556 -13.08 7.33 41.38
CA TYR A 556 -13.63 6.21 40.61
C TYR A 556 -12.64 5.07 40.46
N TYR A 557 -13.12 3.84 40.69
CA TYR A 557 -12.36 2.61 40.51
C TYR A 557 -13.17 1.53 39.80
N TYR A 558 -12.47 0.57 39.23
CA TYR A 558 -13.00 -0.67 38.69
C TYR A 558 -12.67 -1.83 39.59
N THR A 559 -13.58 -2.80 39.68
CA THR A 559 -13.37 -4.01 40.47
C THR A 559 -12.99 -5.18 39.56
N TYR A 560 -11.83 -5.77 39.82
CA TYR A 560 -11.37 -6.97 39.12
C TYR A 560 -10.59 -7.87 40.10
N ASN A 561 -10.93 -9.16 40.15
CA ASN A 561 -10.34 -10.16 41.06
C ASN A 561 -10.27 -9.67 42.52
N GLU A 562 -11.37 -9.12 43.05
CA GLU A 562 -11.53 -8.61 44.40
C GLU A 562 -10.65 -7.38 44.75
N LYS A 563 -9.96 -6.79 43.76
CA LYS A 563 -9.15 -5.57 43.90
C LYS A 563 -9.86 -4.36 43.31
N HIS A 564 -9.59 -3.18 43.85
CA HIS A 564 -10.06 -1.89 43.34
C HIS A 564 -8.93 -1.22 42.57
N TYR A 565 -9.07 -1.13 41.24
CA TYR A 565 -8.15 -0.44 40.35
C TYR A 565 -8.69 0.96 40.09
N TYR A 566 -8.06 1.99 40.68
CA TYR A 566 -8.42 3.37 40.46
C TYR A 566 -8.12 3.78 39.02
N TYR A 567 -9.06 4.50 38.40
CA TYR A 567 -8.97 4.90 36.98
C TYR A 567 -7.82 5.87 36.75
N CYS A 568 -7.04 5.65 35.72
CA CYS A 568 -5.95 6.48 35.27
C CYS A 568 -6.18 6.82 33.79
N GLU A 569 -6.56 8.08 33.52
CA GLU A 569 -6.60 8.63 32.16
C GLU A 569 -5.19 9.10 31.79
N THR A 570 -4.59 8.43 30.80
CA THR A 570 -3.19 8.66 30.42
C THR A 570 -3.01 9.63 29.26
N THR A 571 -4.10 9.97 28.56
CA THR A 571 -4.09 10.77 27.31
C THR A 571 -4.33 12.28 27.53
N SER A 572 -4.53 12.73 28.77
CA SER A 572 -4.81 14.13 29.10
C SER A 572 -4.15 14.55 30.40
N ASP A 573 -3.50 15.69 30.40
CA ASP A 573 -2.72 16.28 31.51
C ASP A 573 -3.54 16.90 32.66
N VAL A 574 -4.87 16.87 32.59
CA VAL A 574 -5.78 17.52 33.57
C VAL A 574 -6.37 16.54 34.59
N TRP A 575 -6.14 15.26 34.46
CA TRP A 575 -6.80 14.24 35.27
C TRP A 575 -5.88 13.59 36.28
N ALA A 576 -6.29 13.61 37.56
CA ALA A 576 -5.65 12.82 38.60
C ALA A 576 -6.21 11.38 38.63
N ILE A 577 -5.50 10.47 39.30
CA ILE A 577 -5.97 9.10 39.55
C ILE A 577 -7.31 9.11 40.28
N GLY A 578 -8.24 8.28 39.84
CA GLY A 578 -9.60 8.19 40.37
C GLY A 578 -10.57 9.23 39.80
N HIS A 579 -10.16 9.98 38.77
CA HIS A 579 -11.10 10.83 38.01
C HIS A 579 -12.26 9.99 37.46
N GLU A 580 -13.46 10.57 37.45
CA GLU A 580 -14.64 9.86 36.93
C GLU A 580 -14.58 9.77 35.41
N PRO A 581 -14.53 8.54 34.82
CA PRO A 581 -14.44 8.41 33.38
C PRO A 581 -15.76 8.77 32.70
N GLU A 582 -15.72 9.06 31.40
CA GLU A 582 -16.91 9.25 30.57
C GLU A 582 -17.87 8.05 30.65
N ASN A 583 -19.14 8.26 30.31
CA ASN A 583 -20.17 7.22 30.43
C ASN A 583 -19.84 5.95 29.61
N GLY A 584 -19.13 6.06 28.51
CA GLY A 584 -18.67 4.93 27.69
C GLY A 584 -17.62 4.04 28.37
N TYR A 585 -16.94 4.55 29.41
CA TYR A 585 -15.81 3.89 30.07
C TYR A 585 -16.11 3.50 31.53
N LYS A 586 -17.36 3.20 31.84
CA LYS A 586 -17.78 2.70 33.18
C LYS A 586 -17.55 1.20 33.34
N GLN A 587 -17.60 0.70 34.57
CA GLN A 587 -17.36 -0.71 34.94
C GLN A 587 -18.03 -1.74 33.99
N ASN A 588 -19.27 -1.50 33.62
CA ASN A 588 -20.04 -2.41 32.80
C ASN A 588 -19.65 -2.40 31.30
N ASN A 589 -18.79 -1.47 30.91
CA ASN A 589 -18.33 -1.27 29.55
C ASN A 589 -16.89 -1.78 29.32
N VAL A 590 -16.23 -2.28 30.38
CA VAL A 590 -14.89 -2.88 30.26
C VAL A 590 -15.01 -4.20 29.48
N ILE A 591 -14.36 -4.25 28.34
CA ILE A 591 -14.29 -5.45 27.49
C ILE A 591 -13.31 -6.45 28.10
N ARG A 592 -12.16 -5.96 28.58
CA ARG A 592 -11.11 -6.82 29.16
C ARG A 592 -10.20 -6.04 30.12
N PHE A 593 -9.76 -6.72 31.18
CA PHE A 593 -8.64 -6.31 32.03
C PHE A 593 -7.40 -7.08 31.64
N ILE A 594 -6.24 -6.39 31.57
CA ILE A 594 -4.94 -6.98 31.33
C ILE A 594 -4.06 -6.64 32.54
N PRO A 595 -3.98 -7.51 33.56
CA PRO A 595 -3.11 -7.30 34.71
C PRO A 595 -1.63 -7.31 34.30
N VAL A 596 -0.84 -6.44 34.90
CA VAL A 596 0.62 -6.47 34.76
C VAL A 596 1.20 -7.67 35.54
N PRO A 597 1.99 -8.53 34.91
CA PRO A 597 2.56 -9.74 35.55
C PRO A 597 3.36 -9.49 36.80
#